data_9b3774e8fcc2360842b45c8d84bd13d4
#
_entry.id   9b3774e8fcc2360842b45c8d84bd13d4
#
_cell.length_a   1.000
_cell.length_b   1.000
_cell.length_c   1.000
_cell.angle_alpha   90.00
_cell.angle_beta   90.00
_cell.angle_gamma   90.00
#
_symmetry.space_group_name_H-M   'P 1'
#
loop_
_entity.id
_entity.type
_entity.pdbx_description
1 polymer ?
#
loop_
_entity_poly.entity_id
_entity_poly.type
_entity_poly.pdbx_seq_one_letter_code
_entity_poly.pdbx_strand_id
1 'polypeptide(L)'
;TIVSGAVKTSGALAAVFAVDPQPAGTYILCLFLLLFFWEIGGQNIPNDGFDVEEDQRFNARTIPVVYGIQSANVIIVATVILPLIMCVVIFYLSWTIDLIGFIFICITLAAGVYLLLLPALKLYQSRKRSYAMALFNKASYYPAALLTIVLVKLIF
;
A
#
# COMPACT_ATOMS: atom_id res chain seq x y z
N THR A 1 5.13 8.75 -10.67
CA THR A 1 4.31 7.85 -9.81
C THR A 1 4.63 6.38 -10.03
N ILE A 2 4.39 5.79 -11.23
CA ILE A 2 4.57 4.34 -11.50
C ILE A 2 6.03 3.90 -11.37
N VAL A 3 6.96 4.63 -12.00
CA VAL A 3 8.40 4.31 -11.95
C VAL A 3 8.93 4.36 -10.52
N SER A 4 8.57 5.38 -9.74
CA SER A 4 8.96 5.52 -8.33
C SER A 4 8.46 4.32 -7.51
N GLY A 5 7.20 3.91 -7.69
CA GLY A 5 6.65 2.72 -7.02
C GLY A 5 7.41 1.45 -7.38
N ALA A 6 7.75 1.24 -8.65
CA ALA A 6 8.50 0.07 -9.10
C ALA A 6 9.92 0.04 -8.49
N VAL A 7 10.63 1.18 -8.49
CA VAL A 7 11.99 1.28 -7.93
C VAL A 7 12.02 0.95 -6.43
N LYS A 8 11.11 1.53 -5.64
CA LYS A 8 11.04 1.26 -4.20
C LYS A 8 10.68 -0.20 -3.91
N THR A 9 9.72 -0.75 -4.65
CA THR A 9 9.32 -2.16 -4.53
C THR A 9 10.47 -3.11 -4.88
N SER A 10 11.27 -2.80 -5.92
CA SER A 10 12.42 -3.61 -6.31
C SER A 10 13.47 -3.71 -5.20
N GLY A 11 13.66 -2.66 -4.41
CA GLY A 11 14.54 -2.69 -3.24
C GLY A 11 14.09 -3.70 -2.19
N ALA A 12 12.78 -3.78 -1.91
CA ALA A 12 12.23 -4.77 -0.98
C ALA A 12 12.36 -6.20 -1.52
N LEU A 13 12.15 -6.41 -2.82
CA LEU A 13 12.35 -7.73 -3.44
C LEU A 13 13.82 -8.15 -3.41
N ALA A 14 14.75 -7.24 -3.64
CA ALA A 14 16.18 -7.53 -3.54
C ALA A 14 16.57 -8.03 -2.14
N ALA A 15 15.94 -7.51 -1.08
CA ALA A 15 16.14 -7.99 0.29
C ALA A 15 15.65 -9.45 0.46
N VAL A 16 14.52 -9.83 -0.16
CA VAL A 16 14.03 -11.22 -0.14
C VAL A 16 15.03 -12.15 -0.82
N PHE A 17 15.50 -11.80 -2.03
CA PHE A 17 16.48 -12.62 -2.77
C PHE A 17 17.84 -12.70 -2.06
N ALA A 18 18.19 -11.73 -1.23
CA ALA A 18 19.41 -11.78 -0.43
C ALA A 18 19.34 -12.84 0.70
N VAL A 19 18.13 -13.12 1.20
CA VAL A 19 17.90 -14.12 2.27
C VAL A 19 17.55 -15.49 1.69
N ASP A 20 16.72 -15.54 0.67
CA ASP A 20 16.31 -16.73 -0.06
C ASP A 20 16.60 -16.53 -1.56
N PRO A 21 17.65 -17.18 -2.10
CA PRO A 21 18.00 -17.06 -3.52
C PRO A 21 16.98 -17.66 -4.49
N GLN A 22 16.05 -18.50 -4.01
CA GLN A 22 15.03 -19.17 -4.82
C GLN A 22 13.63 -19.07 -4.20
N PRO A 23 13.12 -17.86 -3.91
CA PRO A 23 11.81 -17.72 -3.29
C PRO A 23 10.71 -18.18 -4.24
N ALA A 24 9.59 -18.65 -3.68
CA ALA A 24 8.43 -19.05 -4.48
C ALA A 24 7.93 -17.88 -5.33
N GLY A 25 7.79 -18.10 -6.66
CA GLY A 25 7.39 -17.05 -7.59
C GLY A 25 6.03 -16.40 -7.28
N THR A 26 5.07 -17.19 -6.77
CA THR A 26 3.77 -16.68 -6.31
C THR A 26 3.92 -15.74 -5.12
N TYR A 27 4.78 -16.05 -4.16
CA TYR A 27 5.08 -15.18 -3.02
C TYR A 27 5.68 -13.85 -3.48
N ILE A 28 6.67 -13.89 -4.38
CA ILE A 28 7.31 -12.70 -4.95
C ILE A 28 6.30 -11.83 -5.70
N LEU A 29 5.43 -12.45 -6.51
CA LEU A 29 4.38 -11.71 -7.22
C LEU A 29 3.42 -11.02 -6.26
N CYS A 30 2.92 -11.72 -5.25
CA CYS A 30 2.02 -11.15 -4.25
C CYS A 30 2.69 -10.03 -3.45
N LEU A 31 3.95 -10.21 -3.05
CA LEU A 31 4.72 -9.19 -2.34
C LEU A 31 4.96 -7.95 -3.21
N PHE A 32 5.31 -8.16 -4.50
CA PHE A 32 5.44 -7.07 -5.46
C PHE A 32 4.13 -6.28 -5.56
N LEU A 33 3.01 -6.95 -5.80
CA LEU A 33 1.70 -6.30 -5.95
C LEU A 33 1.29 -5.57 -4.67
N LEU A 34 1.52 -6.17 -3.49
CA LEU A 34 1.25 -5.55 -2.20
C LEU A 34 1.99 -4.23 -2.06
N LEU A 35 3.32 -4.26 -2.21
CA LEU A 35 4.16 -3.09 -1.98
C LEU A 35 3.99 -2.04 -3.07
N PHE A 36 3.88 -2.45 -4.33
CA PHE A 36 3.72 -1.56 -5.46
C PHE A 36 2.41 -0.76 -5.38
N PHE A 37 1.28 -1.42 -5.10
CA PHE A 37 0.00 -0.74 -5.01
C PHE A 37 -0.17 0.04 -3.71
N TRP A 38 0.44 -0.40 -2.60
CA TRP A 38 0.56 0.43 -1.40
C TRP A 38 1.35 1.72 -1.69
N GLU A 39 2.48 1.63 -2.39
CA GLU A 39 3.29 2.81 -2.73
C GLU A 39 2.53 3.75 -3.66
N ILE A 40 1.83 3.24 -4.68
CA ILE A 40 1.07 4.07 -5.60
C ILE A 40 -0.13 4.72 -4.93
N GLY A 41 -1.01 3.93 -4.31
CA GLY A 41 -2.28 4.42 -3.77
C GLY A 41 -2.18 5.03 -2.38
N GLY A 42 -1.25 4.55 -1.55
CA GLY A 42 -1.05 5.03 -0.19
C GLY A 42 -0.05 6.18 -0.06
N GLN A 43 0.90 6.28 -0.97
CA GLN A 43 2.02 7.23 -0.88
C GLN A 43 2.05 8.21 -2.06
N ASN A 44 2.37 7.74 -3.27
CA ASN A 44 2.72 8.61 -4.38
C ASN A 44 1.54 9.48 -4.84
N ILE A 45 0.37 8.89 -5.18
CA ILE A 45 -0.76 9.69 -5.66
C ILE A 45 -1.31 10.64 -4.59
N PRO A 46 -1.45 10.25 -3.31
CA PRO A 46 -1.83 11.20 -2.26
C PRO A 46 -0.84 12.36 -2.09
N ASN A 47 0.47 12.11 -2.16
CA ASN A 47 1.49 13.16 -2.12
C ASN A 47 1.37 14.10 -3.32
N ASP A 48 1.32 13.56 -4.55
CA ASP A 48 1.11 14.33 -5.78
C ASP A 48 -0.22 15.15 -5.71
N GLY A 49 -1.27 14.59 -5.10
CA GLY A 49 -2.55 15.29 -4.89
C GLY A 49 -2.47 16.42 -3.86
N PHE A 50 -1.56 16.32 -2.90
CA PHE A 50 -1.27 17.40 -1.97
C PHE A 50 -0.46 18.51 -2.64
N ASP A 51 0.47 18.20 -3.52
CA ASP A 51 1.40 19.14 -4.16
C ASP A 51 0.96 19.57 -5.57
N VAL A 52 -0.29 19.31 -5.97
CA VAL A 52 -0.78 19.52 -7.35
C VAL A 52 -0.54 20.92 -7.91
N GLU A 53 -0.62 21.98 -7.08
CA GLU A 53 -0.38 23.35 -7.52
C GLU A 53 1.09 23.62 -7.82
N GLU A 54 2.00 23.00 -7.04
CA GLU A 54 3.44 23.09 -7.29
C GLU A 54 3.83 22.28 -8.50
N ASP A 55 3.32 21.06 -8.63
CA ASP A 55 3.52 20.18 -9.77
C ASP A 55 3.11 20.86 -11.09
N GLN A 56 1.99 21.58 -11.10
CA GLN A 56 1.56 22.35 -12.26
C GLN A 56 2.54 23.47 -12.62
N ARG A 57 3.10 24.18 -11.64
CA ARG A 57 4.09 25.25 -11.88
C ARG A 57 5.38 24.72 -12.50
N PHE A 58 5.79 23.50 -12.15
CA PHE A 58 6.98 22.85 -12.68
C PHE A 58 6.70 21.96 -13.91
N ASN A 59 5.47 22.00 -14.46
CA ASN A 59 5.02 21.14 -15.56
C ASN A 59 5.24 19.64 -15.28
N ALA A 60 5.16 19.22 -14.02
CA ALA A 60 5.25 17.81 -13.63
C ALA A 60 4.01 17.06 -14.12
N ARG A 61 4.22 15.88 -14.72
CA ARG A 61 3.14 15.04 -15.27
C ARG A 61 2.72 13.98 -14.25
N THR A 62 2.18 14.42 -13.12
CA THR A 62 1.65 13.52 -12.09
C THR A 62 0.19 13.12 -12.39
N ILE A 63 -0.30 12.05 -11.76
CA ILE A 63 -1.66 11.56 -11.98
C ILE A 63 -2.71 12.63 -11.69
N PRO A 64 -2.66 13.36 -10.56
CA PRO A 64 -3.60 14.44 -10.28
C PRO A 64 -3.55 15.61 -11.28
N VAL A 65 -2.34 15.92 -11.79
CA VAL A 65 -2.16 17.00 -12.79
C VAL A 65 -2.74 16.60 -14.15
N VAL A 66 -2.48 15.35 -14.61
CA VAL A 66 -2.88 14.91 -15.95
C VAL A 66 -4.34 14.50 -16.02
N TYR A 67 -4.85 13.79 -15.01
CA TYR A 67 -6.20 13.19 -15.02
C TYR A 67 -7.19 13.91 -14.10
N GLY A 68 -6.73 14.89 -13.34
CA GLY A 68 -7.53 15.62 -12.34
C GLY A 68 -7.67 14.88 -11.01
N ILE A 69 -7.96 15.66 -9.96
CA ILE A 69 -8.05 15.17 -8.56
C ILE A 69 -9.13 14.10 -8.40
N GLN A 70 -10.27 14.21 -9.11
CA GLN A 70 -11.36 13.26 -8.98
C GLN A 70 -10.94 11.87 -9.49
N SER A 71 -10.33 11.80 -10.66
CA SER A 71 -9.81 10.53 -11.21
C SER A 71 -8.70 9.95 -10.34
N ALA A 72 -7.80 10.81 -9.83
CA ALA A 72 -6.75 10.40 -8.91
C ALA A 72 -7.34 9.76 -7.65
N ASN A 73 -8.38 10.32 -7.06
CA ASN A 73 -9.03 9.76 -5.86
C ASN A 73 -9.70 8.40 -6.13
N VAL A 74 -10.28 8.19 -7.33
CA VAL A 74 -10.80 6.87 -7.73
C VAL A 74 -9.67 5.86 -7.84
N ILE A 75 -8.56 6.23 -8.48
CA ILE A 75 -7.37 5.37 -8.61
C ILE A 75 -6.81 5.03 -7.24
N ILE A 76 -6.73 5.98 -6.30
CA ILE A 76 -6.30 5.73 -4.92
C ILE A 76 -7.16 4.63 -4.28
N VAL A 77 -8.49 4.77 -4.30
CA VAL A 77 -9.39 3.78 -3.67
C VAL A 77 -9.22 2.40 -4.31
N ALA A 78 -9.15 2.34 -5.64
CA ALA A 78 -8.95 1.07 -6.35
C ALA A 78 -7.60 0.41 -6.01
N THR A 79 -6.53 1.20 -5.94
CA THR A 79 -5.18 0.69 -5.70
C THR A 79 -4.94 0.27 -4.26
N VAL A 80 -5.52 0.94 -3.25
CA VAL A 80 -5.33 0.55 -1.83
C VAL A 80 -6.09 -0.74 -1.44
N ILE A 81 -7.04 -1.20 -2.24
CA ILE A 81 -7.72 -2.48 -2.01
C ILE A 81 -6.77 -3.66 -2.31
N LEU A 82 -5.91 -3.54 -3.32
CA LEU A 82 -5.01 -4.62 -3.73
C LEU A 82 -4.01 -5.03 -2.63
N PRO A 83 -3.34 -4.13 -1.91
CA PRO A 83 -2.52 -4.51 -0.75
C PRO A 83 -3.26 -5.32 0.31
N LEU A 84 -4.52 -5.02 0.58
CA LEU A 84 -5.32 -5.77 1.54
C LEU A 84 -5.54 -7.21 1.07
N ILE A 85 -5.90 -7.39 -0.21
CA ILE A 85 -6.10 -8.71 -0.81
C ILE A 85 -4.77 -9.49 -0.83
N MET A 86 -3.70 -8.87 -1.31
CA MET A 86 -2.39 -9.54 -1.41
C MET A 86 -1.85 -9.93 -0.04
N CYS A 87 -2.12 -9.13 0.99
CA CYS A 87 -1.72 -9.45 2.35
C CYS A 87 -2.39 -10.74 2.84
N VAL A 88 -3.70 -10.88 2.63
CA VAL A 88 -4.43 -12.12 2.96
C VAL A 88 -3.89 -13.31 2.18
N VAL A 89 -3.60 -13.14 0.89
CA VAL A 89 -3.04 -14.21 0.06
C VAL A 89 -1.65 -14.63 0.58
N ILE A 90 -0.78 -13.68 0.92
CA ILE A 90 0.55 -13.99 1.47
C ILE A 90 0.43 -14.75 2.79
N PHE A 91 -0.45 -14.33 3.69
CA PHE A 91 -0.68 -15.04 4.96
C PHE A 91 -1.20 -16.46 4.72
N TYR A 92 -2.13 -16.63 3.78
CA TYR A 92 -2.66 -17.93 3.38
C TYR A 92 -1.58 -18.87 2.81
N LEU A 93 -0.67 -18.34 2.00
CA LEU A 93 0.41 -19.11 1.39
C LEU A 93 1.54 -19.44 2.37
N SER A 94 1.75 -18.60 3.39
CA SER A 94 2.90 -18.70 4.29
C SER A 94 2.62 -19.50 5.57
N TRP A 95 1.35 -19.61 5.98
CA TRP A 95 1.00 -20.20 7.28
C TRP A 95 -0.18 -21.17 7.20
N THR A 96 -0.19 -22.14 8.12
CA THR A 96 -1.35 -23.01 8.33
C THR A 96 -2.54 -22.20 8.85
N ILE A 97 -3.72 -22.42 8.29
CA ILE A 97 -4.95 -21.74 8.73
C ILE A 97 -5.53 -22.51 9.92
N ASP A 98 -4.94 -22.30 11.07
CA ASP A 98 -5.52 -22.60 12.36
C ASP A 98 -6.28 -21.39 12.93
N LEU A 99 -6.84 -21.52 14.11
CA LEU A 99 -7.56 -20.43 14.78
C LEU A 99 -6.66 -19.20 14.98
N ILE A 100 -5.38 -19.42 15.32
CA ILE A 100 -4.40 -18.35 15.55
C ILE A 100 -4.11 -17.63 14.22
N GLY A 101 -3.83 -18.38 13.15
CA GLY A 101 -3.61 -17.82 11.81
C GLY A 101 -4.80 -17.00 11.33
N PHE A 102 -6.03 -17.46 11.56
CA PHE A 102 -7.23 -16.70 11.22
C PHE A 102 -7.33 -15.38 11.98
N ILE A 103 -7.02 -15.37 13.29
CA ILE A 103 -7.00 -14.14 14.10
C ILE A 103 -6.00 -13.14 13.52
N PHE A 104 -4.78 -13.59 13.15
CA PHE A 104 -3.77 -12.70 12.56
C PHE A 104 -4.19 -12.15 11.19
N ILE A 105 -4.89 -12.91 10.36
CA ILE A 105 -5.49 -12.41 9.10
C ILE A 105 -6.50 -11.30 9.41
N CYS A 106 -7.38 -11.50 10.39
CA CYS A 106 -8.36 -10.48 10.79
C CYS A 106 -7.69 -9.20 11.30
N ILE A 107 -6.65 -9.31 12.12
CA ILE A 107 -5.87 -8.16 12.64
C ILE A 107 -5.21 -7.42 11.47
N THR A 108 -4.62 -8.14 10.54
CA THR A 108 -3.97 -7.57 9.35
C THR A 108 -4.96 -6.82 8.46
N LEU A 109 -6.13 -7.41 8.20
CA LEU A 109 -7.20 -6.73 7.47
C LEU A 109 -7.69 -5.48 8.19
N ALA A 110 -7.90 -5.57 9.51
CA ALA A 110 -8.33 -4.42 10.31
C ALA A 110 -7.29 -3.27 10.25
N ALA A 111 -6.00 -3.58 10.33
CA ALA A 111 -4.93 -2.61 10.16
C ALA A 111 -4.95 -1.97 8.76
N GLY A 112 -5.09 -2.76 7.70
CA GLY A 112 -5.17 -2.26 6.33
C GLY A 112 -6.42 -1.40 6.09
N VAL A 113 -7.58 -1.81 6.58
CA VAL A 113 -8.82 -1.02 6.51
C VAL A 113 -8.63 0.31 7.23
N TYR A 114 -8.08 0.32 8.44
CA TYR A 114 -7.89 1.52 9.24
C TYR A 114 -6.83 2.48 8.67
N LEU A 115 -5.70 1.94 8.19
CA LEU A 115 -4.56 2.74 7.73
C LEU A 115 -4.67 3.15 6.26
N LEU A 116 -5.31 2.36 5.42
CA LEU A 116 -5.39 2.60 3.97
C LEU A 116 -6.82 2.91 3.51
N LEU A 117 -7.76 1.99 3.70
CA LEU A 117 -9.07 2.07 3.05
C LEU A 117 -9.93 3.21 3.62
N LEU A 118 -10.06 3.33 4.94
CA LEU A 118 -10.86 4.40 5.55
C LEU A 118 -10.35 5.81 5.22
N PRO A 119 -9.03 6.11 5.27
CA PRO A 119 -8.52 7.41 4.83
C PRO A 119 -8.73 7.66 3.34
N ALA A 120 -8.57 6.63 2.49
CA ALA A 120 -8.81 6.75 1.04
C ALA A 120 -10.28 7.07 0.73
N LEU A 121 -11.23 6.41 1.40
CA LEU A 121 -12.66 6.70 1.27
C LEU A 121 -13.01 8.12 1.75
N LYS A 122 -12.42 8.57 2.87
CA LYS A 122 -12.60 9.96 3.34
C LYS A 122 -12.06 10.98 2.35
N LEU A 123 -10.90 10.72 1.74
CA LEU A 123 -10.35 11.56 0.68
C LEU A 123 -11.30 11.59 -0.54
N TYR A 124 -11.76 10.43 -0.99
CA TYR A 124 -12.69 10.33 -2.12
C TYR A 124 -13.99 11.13 -1.90
N GLN A 125 -14.58 11.03 -0.70
CA GLN A 125 -15.81 11.73 -0.34
C GLN A 125 -15.63 13.23 -0.17
N SER A 126 -14.56 13.65 0.55
CA SER A 126 -14.35 15.05 0.91
C SER A 126 -13.70 15.88 -0.19
N ARG A 127 -12.86 15.25 -1.02
CA ARG A 127 -12.03 15.87 -2.07
C ARG A 127 -11.09 16.99 -1.55
N LYS A 128 -10.86 17.06 -0.23
CA LYS A 128 -10.02 18.08 0.39
C LYS A 128 -8.56 17.66 0.40
N ARG A 129 -7.66 18.55 0.02
CA ARG A 129 -6.19 18.36 0.02
C ARG A 129 -5.65 17.85 1.36
N SER A 130 -6.21 18.32 2.48
CA SER A 130 -5.78 17.86 3.82
C SER A 130 -6.01 16.38 4.06
N TYR A 131 -6.99 15.75 3.41
CA TYR A 131 -7.21 14.31 3.51
C TYR A 131 -6.23 13.49 2.67
N ALA A 132 -5.63 14.07 1.62
CA ALA A 132 -4.55 13.44 0.87
C ALA A 132 -3.32 13.26 1.77
N MET A 133 -2.91 14.32 2.47
CA MET A 133 -1.82 14.24 3.45
C MET A 133 -2.16 13.31 4.63
N ALA A 134 -3.40 13.31 5.10
CA ALA A 134 -3.84 12.41 6.17
C ALA A 134 -3.75 10.93 5.74
N LEU A 135 -4.10 10.61 4.48
CA LEU A 135 -3.91 9.27 3.91
C LEU A 135 -2.43 8.92 3.82
N PHE A 136 -1.61 9.81 3.22
CA PHE A 136 -0.15 9.63 3.12
C PHE A 136 0.47 9.28 4.47
N ASN A 137 0.20 10.09 5.50
CA ASN A 137 0.74 9.87 6.85
C ASN A 137 0.29 8.53 7.45
N LYS A 138 -0.99 8.17 7.34
CA LYS A 138 -1.49 6.88 7.85
C LYS A 138 -0.94 5.70 7.08
N ALA A 139 -0.90 5.78 5.76
CA ALA A 139 -0.36 4.72 4.92
C ALA A 139 1.14 4.46 5.19
N SER A 140 1.89 5.47 5.64
CA SER A 140 3.30 5.30 6.03
C SER A 140 3.49 4.35 7.22
N TYR A 141 2.49 4.20 8.09
CA TYR A 141 2.54 3.24 9.20
C TYR A 141 2.18 1.80 8.79
N TYR A 142 1.62 1.59 7.61
CA TYR A 142 1.13 0.26 7.20
C TYR A 142 2.23 -0.82 7.13
N PRO A 143 3.41 -0.60 6.51
CA PRO A 143 4.49 -1.58 6.52
C PRO A 143 5.01 -1.91 7.92
N ALA A 144 5.11 -0.90 8.80
CA ALA A 144 5.53 -1.11 10.17
C ALA A 144 4.49 -1.93 10.97
N ALA A 145 3.20 -1.69 10.74
CA ALA A 145 2.13 -2.49 11.34
C ALA A 145 2.20 -3.94 10.87
N LEU A 146 2.38 -4.19 9.55
CA LEU A 146 2.55 -5.54 9.02
C LEU A 146 3.77 -6.25 9.62
N LEU A 147 4.91 -5.57 9.69
CA LEU A 147 6.12 -6.12 10.30
C LEU A 147 5.86 -6.52 11.76
N THR A 148 5.22 -5.64 12.53
CA THR A 148 4.87 -5.93 13.94
C THR A 148 3.98 -7.16 14.04
N ILE A 149 2.94 -7.27 13.20
CA ILE A 149 2.02 -8.42 13.18
C ILE A 149 2.78 -9.72 12.86
N VAL A 150 3.67 -9.70 11.86
CA VAL A 150 4.50 -10.85 11.48
C VAL A 150 5.42 -11.27 12.64
N LEU A 151 6.12 -10.30 13.26
CA LEU A 151 7.02 -10.59 14.39
C LEU A 151 6.27 -11.18 15.59
N VAL A 152 5.10 -10.65 15.90
CA VAL A 152 4.26 -11.22 16.98
C VAL A 152 3.81 -12.63 16.63
N LYS A 153 3.39 -12.89 15.38
CA LYS A 153 2.99 -14.23 14.92
C LYS A 153 4.13 -15.23 15.01
N LEU A 154 5.39 -14.84 14.85
CA LEU A 154 6.54 -15.72 14.96
C LEU A 154 6.83 -16.17 16.41
N ILE A 155 6.27 -15.48 17.40
CA ILE A 155 6.41 -15.83 18.82
C ILE A 155 5.33 -16.84 19.26
N PHE A 156 4.18 -16.83 18.61
CA PHE A 156 3.03 -17.69 18.90
C PHE A 156 2.81 -18.75 17.82
#